data_4f34b8ac2b1e6ccc836d33a1e08e6bf0
#
_entry.id   4f34b8ac2b1e6ccc836d33a1e08e6bf0
#
_cell.length_a   1.000
_cell.length_b   1.000
_cell.length_c   1.000
_cell.angle_alpha   90.00
_cell.angle_beta   90.00
_cell.angle_gamma   90.00
#
_symmetry.space_group_name_H-M   'P 1'
#
loop_
_entity.id
_entity.type
_entity.pdbx_description
1 polymer ?
#
loop_
_entity_poly.entity_id
_entity_poly.type
_entity_poly.pdbx_seq_one_letter_code
_entity_poly.pdbx_strand_id
1 'polypeptide(L)'
;MRALALFDLDGTLVDSRQLIHASMDEAFRLCGLGGCSYDHVRTIVGIELSEAIRMLLPGDATEALQGRVFQTFRETFVRLREEDAALESLYPGARDILDNLARENWVLGVATGKPRRGLDHILKAHQLDGLFATLNTSCTGVGKPDPRMIHDALRETDVAPSAAVMIGDTSHDIAMAVNAKVRGAGVTWGFHTRDEIETAGAHSIHDDFACLERGLSQFSRTLKEAAA
;
A
#
# COMPACT_ATOMS: atom_id res chain seq x y z
N MET A 1 11.61 5.14 -23.61
CA MET A 1 10.56 4.29 -22.99
C MET A 1 10.15 4.94 -21.65
N ARG A 2 8.86 5.02 -21.32
CA ARG A 2 8.37 5.57 -20.02
C ARG A 2 8.33 4.40 -19.02
N ALA A 3 8.77 4.62 -17.79
CA ALA A 3 8.67 3.65 -16.70
C ALA A 3 7.48 3.99 -15.79
N LEU A 4 6.88 2.97 -15.16
CA LEU A 4 5.78 3.10 -14.21
C LEU A 4 6.26 2.74 -12.80
N ALA A 5 6.08 3.65 -11.86
CA ALA A 5 6.23 3.41 -10.44
C ALA A 5 4.84 3.33 -9.78
N LEU A 6 4.46 2.14 -9.35
CA LEU A 6 3.23 1.89 -8.60
C LEU A 6 3.55 1.85 -7.11
N PHE A 7 2.95 2.74 -6.35
CA PHE A 7 3.13 2.81 -4.91
C PHE A 7 1.95 2.22 -4.16
N ASP A 8 2.21 1.45 -3.12
CA ASP A 8 1.24 1.33 -2.05
C ASP A 8 1.15 2.64 -1.26
N LEU A 9 0.17 2.75 -0.39
CA LEU A 9 -0.12 3.96 0.37
C LEU A 9 0.22 3.80 1.85
N ASP A 10 -0.55 2.97 2.56
CA ASP A 10 -0.44 2.76 4.01
C ASP A 10 0.82 1.96 4.36
N GLY A 11 1.76 2.55 5.08
CA GLY A 11 3.06 1.95 5.39
C GLY A 11 4.15 2.23 4.35
N THR A 12 3.78 2.69 3.15
CA THR A 12 4.74 3.01 2.08
C THR A 12 4.93 4.51 1.89
N LEU A 13 3.87 5.24 1.55
CA LEU A 13 3.91 6.71 1.41
C LEU A 13 3.40 7.41 2.66
N VAL A 14 2.46 6.79 3.40
CA VAL A 14 1.76 7.35 4.56
C VAL A 14 2.04 6.51 5.80
N ASP A 15 2.45 7.15 6.89
CA ASP A 15 2.56 6.49 8.20
C ASP A 15 1.18 6.44 8.87
N SER A 16 0.44 5.39 8.60
CA SER A 16 -0.87 5.11 9.18
C SER A 16 -0.84 4.00 10.24
N ARG A 17 0.37 3.56 10.67
CA ARG A 17 0.55 2.39 11.55
C ARG A 17 -0.21 2.53 12.87
N GLN A 18 -0.09 3.68 13.52
CA GLN A 18 -0.78 3.93 14.79
C GLN A 18 -2.30 4.01 14.60
N LEU A 19 -2.75 4.70 13.55
CA LEU A 19 -4.18 4.85 13.26
C LEU A 19 -4.85 3.51 12.99
N ILE A 20 -4.25 2.68 12.11
CA ILE A 20 -4.81 1.38 11.76
C ILE A 20 -4.86 0.46 12.99
N HIS A 21 -3.76 0.40 13.76
CA HIS A 21 -3.71 -0.43 14.97
C HIS A 21 -4.72 0.04 16.03
N ALA A 22 -4.73 1.33 16.38
CA ALA A 22 -5.66 1.87 17.37
C ALA A 22 -7.12 1.66 16.98
N SER A 23 -7.44 1.85 15.68
CA SER A 23 -8.79 1.62 15.17
C SER A 23 -9.22 0.16 15.25
N MET A 24 -8.30 -0.77 14.96
CA MET A 24 -8.60 -2.21 15.03
C MET A 24 -8.73 -2.68 16.47
N ASP A 25 -7.81 -2.28 17.35
CA ASP A 25 -7.85 -2.61 18.79
C ASP A 25 -9.14 -2.12 19.43
N GLU A 26 -9.53 -0.86 19.19
CA GLU A 26 -10.77 -0.30 19.71
C GLU A 26 -12.00 -1.01 19.13
N ALA A 27 -12.03 -1.29 17.83
CA ALA A 27 -13.15 -1.99 17.20
C ALA A 27 -13.35 -3.39 17.80
N PHE A 28 -12.26 -4.13 18.05
CA PHE A 28 -12.33 -5.44 18.69
C PHE A 28 -12.87 -5.34 20.12
N ARG A 29 -12.39 -4.37 20.92
CA ARG A 29 -12.88 -4.14 22.29
C ARG A 29 -14.37 -3.78 22.32
N LEU A 30 -14.81 -2.89 21.44
CA LEU A 30 -16.22 -2.48 21.36
C LEU A 30 -17.13 -3.62 20.89
N CYS A 31 -16.60 -4.58 20.15
CA CYS A 31 -17.34 -5.79 19.75
C CYS A 31 -17.25 -6.94 20.77
N GLY A 32 -16.60 -6.74 21.92
CA GLY A 32 -16.49 -7.75 22.98
C GLY A 32 -15.43 -8.83 22.75
N LEU A 33 -14.45 -8.58 21.89
CA LEU A 33 -13.41 -9.54 21.50
C LEU A 33 -12.07 -9.38 22.26
N GLY A 34 -11.99 -8.47 23.21
CA GLY A 34 -10.72 -8.09 23.82
C GLY A 34 -9.92 -7.16 22.91
N GLY A 35 -8.61 -7.01 23.15
CA GLY A 35 -7.75 -6.18 22.32
C GLY A 35 -7.16 -6.94 21.14
N CYS A 36 -6.72 -6.21 20.10
CA CYS A 36 -5.99 -6.75 18.98
C CYS A 36 -4.55 -6.20 18.98
N SER A 37 -3.54 -7.07 19.09
CA SER A 37 -2.15 -6.62 19.18
C SER A 37 -1.64 -6.04 17.86
N TYR A 38 -0.66 -5.14 17.94
CA TYR A 38 0.00 -4.60 16.76
C TYR A 38 0.59 -5.70 15.86
N ASP A 39 1.20 -6.73 16.46
CA ASP A 39 1.80 -7.84 15.70
C ASP A 39 0.78 -8.63 14.88
N HIS A 40 -0.47 -8.75 15.34
CA HIS A 40 -1.54 -9.34 14.54
C HIS A 40 -2.02 -8.38 13.46
N VAL A 41 -2.25 -7.11 13.81
CA VAL A 41 -2.76 -6.12 12.86
C VAL A 41 -1.77 -5.89 11.71
N ARG A 42 -0.47 -5.78 11.99
CA ARG A 42 0.53 -5.51 10.95
C ARG A 42 0.54 -6.57 9.83
N THR A 43 0.22 -7.83 10.15
CA THR A 43 0.27 -8.93 9.16
C THR A 43 -0.86 -8.91 8.14
N ILE A 44 -1.92 -8.17 8.41
CA ILE A 44 -3.12 -8.10 7.53
C ILE A 44 -3.23 -6.76 6.79
N VAL A 45 -2.31 -5.82 7.02
CA VAL A 45 -2.33 -4.55 6.30
C VAL A 45 -1.96 -4.77 4.83
N GLY A 46 -2.62 -4.02 3.96
CA GLY A 46 -2.44 -4.11 2.50
C GLY A 46 -3.46 -4.98 1.78
N ILE A 47 -4.10 -5.93 2.46
CA ILE A 47 -5.20 -6.73 1.89
C ILE A 47 -6.55 -6.02 2.02
N GLU A 48 -7.59 -6.57 1.42
CA GLU A 48 -8.95 -6.03 1.51
C GLU A 48 -9.47 -6.10 2.96
N LEU A 49 -10.10 -5.03 3.45
CA LEU A 49 -10.44 -4.86 4.86
C LEU A 49 -11.36 -5.98 5.42
N SER A 50 -12.35 -6.44 4.65
CA SER A 50 -13.25 -7.50 5.11
C SER A 50 -12.51 -8.81 5.31
N GLU A 51 -11.60 -9.15 4.39
CA GLU A 51 -10.74 -10.32 4.50
C GLU A 51 -9.73 -10.18 5.65
N ALA A 52 -9.13 -9.00 5.82
CA ALA A 52 -8.25 -8.66 6.93
C ALA A 52 -8.91 -8.91 8.28
N ILE A 53 -10.13 -8.43 8.46
CA ILE A 53 -10.92 -8.64 9.68
C ILE A 53 -11.24 -10.13 9.87
N ARG A 54 -11.63 -10.83 8.80
CA ARG A 54 -11.91 -12.27 8.86
C ARG A 54 -10.71 -13.06 9.37
N MET A 55 -9.50 -12.69 8.95
CA MET A 55 -8.25 -13.36 9.39
C MET A 55 -7.92 -13.10 10.87
N LEU A 56 -8.31 -11.95 11.41
CA LEU A 56 -8.08 -11.60 12.82
C LEU A 56 -9.13 -12.18 13.76
N LEU A 57 -10.31 -12.54 13.26
CA LEU A 57 -11.39 -13.07 14.08
C LEU A 57 -11.17 -14.54 14.47
N PRO A 58 -11.72 -15.00 15.62
CA PRO A 58 -11.78 -16.41 15.96
C PRO A 58 -12.44 -17.24 14.84
N GLY A 59 -11.99 -18.49 14.66
CA GLY A 59 -12.46 -19.35 13.57
C GLY A 59 -13.96 -19.72 13.59
N ASP A 60 -14.63 -19.51 14.71
CA ASP A 60 -16.07 -19.68 14.92
C ASP A 60 -16.86 -18.36 14.85
N ALA A 61 -16.22 -17.27 14.47
CA ALA A 61 -16.85 -15.96 14.34
C ALA A 61 -17.94 -15.95 13.27
N THR A 62 -19.10 -15.40 13.61
CA THR A 62 -20.24 -15.28 12.70
C THR A 62 -20.05 -14.11 11.73
N GLU A 63 -20.68 -14.19 10.55
CA GLU A 63 -20.71 -13.07 9.59
C GLU A 63 -21.27 -11.77 10.21
N ALA A 64 -22.25 -11.90 11.12
CA ALA A 64 -22.79 -10.76 11.86
C ALA A 64 -21.73 -10.09 12.74
N LEU A 65 -20.87 -10.86 13.40
CA LEU A 65 -19.74 -10.33 14.18
C LEU A 65 -18.71 -9.65 13.29
N GLN A 66 -18.32 -10.29 12.18
CA GLN A 66 -17.41 -9.71 11.18
C GLN A 66 -17.96 -8.36 10.67
N GLY A 67 -19.24 -8.30 10.31
CA GLY A 67 -19.87 -7.06 9.84
C GLY A 67 -19.88 -5.96 10.91
N ARG A 68 -20.08 -6.29 12.18
CA ARG A 68 -20.00 -5.32 13.28
C ARG A 68 -18.58 -4.78 13.44
N VAL A 69 -17.56 -5.67 13.49
CA VAL A 69 -16.16 -5.25 13.60
C VAL A 69 -15.76 -4.37 12.41
N PHE A 70 -16.16 -4.73 11.19
CA PHE A 70 -15.92 -3.96 9.99
C PHE A 70 -16.49 -2.53 10.09
N GLN A 71 -17.76 -2.42 10.50
CA GLN A 71 -18.41 -1.11 10.63
C GLN A 71 -17.78 -0.29 11.75
N THR A 72 -17.54 -0.90 12.92
CA THR A 72 -16.93 -0.23 14.08
C THR A 72 -15.51 0.24 13.75
N PHE A 73 -14.70 -0.58 13.06
CA PHE A 73 -13.38 -0.16 12.58
C PHE A 73 -13.47 1.08 11.72
N ARG A 74 -14.38 1.11 10.74
CA ARG A 74 -14.51 2.27 9.83
C ARG A 74 -14.91 3.55 10.57
N GLU A 75 -15.84 3.45 11.51
CA GLU A 75 -16.26 4.58 12.33
C GLU A 75 -15.15 5.10 13.23
N THR A 76 -14.45 4.19 13.91
CA THR A 76 -13.29 4.51 14.77
C THR A 76 -12.16 5.12 13.96
N PHE A 77 -11.84 4.56 12.80
CA PHE A 77 -10.78 5.06 11.92
C PHE A 77 -11.05 6.51 11.48
N VAL A 78 -12.30 6.82 11.09
CA VAL A 78 -12.67 8.19 10.69
C VAL A 78 -12.58 9.13 11.89
N ARG A 79 -13.10 8.73 13.04
CA ARG A 79 -13.08 9.54 14.26
C ARG A 79 -11.65 9.85 14.71
N LEU A 80 -10.78 8.83 14.85
CA LEU A 80 -9.39 9.02 15.30
C LEU A 80 -8.59 9.90 14.33
N ARG A 81 -8.80 9.75 13.04
CA ARG A 81 -8.19 10.59 12.02
C ARG A 81 -8.63 12.06 12.12
N GLU A 82 -9.91 12.31 12.41
CA GLU A 82 -10.43 13.66 12.58
C GLU A 82 -9.94 14.31 13.89
N GLU A 83 -9.70 13.51 14.93
CA GLU A 83 -9.13 13.95 16.20
C GLU A 83 -7.63 14.31 16.07
N ASP A 84 -6.88 13.56 15.26
CA ASP A 84 -5.45 13.80 15.03
C ASP A 84 -5.04 13.47 13.58
N ALA A 85 -4.97 14.50 12.75
CA ALA A 85 -4.54 14.36 11.35
C ALA A 85 -3.09 13.89 11.18
N ALA A 86 -2.24 14.00 12.23
CA ALA A 86 -0.85 13.52 12.17
C ALA A 86 -0.75 11.99 12.08
N LEU A 87 -1.82 11.27 12.45
CA LEU A 87 -1.91 9.81 12.35
C LEU A 87 -1.94 9.26 10.89
N GLU A 88 -2.08 10.11 9.89
CA GLU A 88 -1.95 9.79 8.46
C GLU A 88 -0.96 10.74 7.75
N SER A 89 0.18 11.04 8.36
CA SER A 89 1.21 11.89 7.76
C SER A 89 1.99 11.16 6.66
N LEU A 90 2.49 11.90 5.66
CA LEU A 90 3.48 11.35 4.74
C LEU A 90 4.77 10.99 5.51
N TYR A 91 5.38 9.87 5.14
CA TYR A 91 6.73 9.60 5.60
C TYR A 91 7.71 10.70 5.13
N PRO A 92 8.73 11.05 5.94
CA PRO A 92 9.76 12.01 5.53
C PRO A 92 10.43 11.57 4.22
N GLY A 93 10.43 12.43 3.20
CA GLY A 93 10.97 12.15 1.87
C GLY A 93 9.97 11.57 0.86
N ALA A 94 8.76 11.16 1.28
CA ALA A 94 7.74 10.61 0.36
C ALA A 94 7.32 11.64 -0.71
N ARG A 95 7.15 12.90 -0.34
CA ARG A 95 6.84 13.97 -1.30
C ARG A 95 7.98 14.20 -2.27
N ASP A 96 9.20 14.24 -1.77
CA ASP A 96 10.38 14.56 -2.57
C ASP A 96 10.62 13.51 -3.67
N ILE A 97 10.51 12.21 -3.32
CA ILE A 97 10.67 11.15 -4.32
C ILE A 97 9.58 11.20 -5.40
N LEU A 98 8.32 11.46 -5.04
CA LEU A 98 7.24 11.60 -6.02
C LEU A 98 7.50 12.74 -6.99
N ASP A 99 7.89 13.90 -6.49
CA ASP A 99 8.21 15.09 -7.29
C ASP A 99 9.45 14.85 -8.18
N ASN A 100 10.46 14.13 -7.69
CA ASN A 100 11.67 13.79 -8.45
C ASN A 100 11.34 12.82 -9.59
N LEU A 101 10.61 11.73 -9.32
CA LEU A 101 10.20 10.78 -10.34
C LEU A 101 9.33 11.42 -11.42
N ALA A 102 8.41 12.32 -11.05
CA ALA A 102 7.60 13.07 -12.01
C ALA A 102 8.48 13.93 -12.94
N ARG A 103 9.51 14.61 -12.40
CA ARG A 103 10.49 15.39 -13.19
C ARG A 103 11.34 14.50 -14.12
N GLU A 104 11.59 13.25 -13.74
CA GLU A 104 12.33 12.26 -14.54
C GLU A 104 11.43 11.53 -15.57
N ASN A 105 10.20 12.00 -15.79
CA ASN A 105 9.21 11.42 -16.70
C ASN A 105 8.75 10.00 -16.36
N TRP A 106 8.78 9.61 -15.09
CA TRP A 106 8.09 8.43 -14.65
C TRP A 106 6.58 8.63 -14.69
N VAL A 107 5.85 7.58 -15.02
CA VAL A 107 4.41 7.51 -14.77
C VAL A 107 4.24 7.06 -13.33
N LEU A 108 3.47 7.82 -12.54
CA LEU A 108 3.19 7.46 -11.15
C LEU A 108 1.80 6.85 -11.05
N GLY A 109 1.66 5.84 -10.23
CA GLY A 109 0.39 5.20 -9.94
C GLY A 109 0.29 4.73 -8.49
N VAL A 110 -0.93 4.47 -8.05
CA VAL A 110 -1.24 3.89 -6.74
C VAL A 110 -1.90 2.52 -6.92
N ALA A 111 -1.46 1.55 -6.10
CA ALA A 111 -2.11 0.25 -5.97
C ALA A 111 -2.24 -0.09 -4.47
N THR A 112 -3.41 0.12 -3.88
CA THR A 112 -3.63 0.08 -2.43
C THR A 112 -4.85 -0.73 -2.00
N GLY A 113 -4.75 -1.38 -0.83
CA GLY A 113 -5.88 -1.98 -0.13
C GLY A 113 -6.89 -0.96 0.42
N LYS A 114 -6.51 0.33 0.51
CA LYS A 114 -7.38 1.40 0.97
C LYS A 114 -8.56 1.62 0.01
N PRO A 115 -9.80 1.83 0.51
CA PRO A 115 -10.94 2.13 -0.35
C PRO A 115 -10.78 3.51 -1.03
N ARG A 116 -11.37 3.68 -2.21
CA ARG A 116 -11.27 4.89 -3.03
C ARG A 116 -11.50 6.18 -2.26
N ARG A 117 -12.54 6.24 -1.40
CA ARG A 117 -12.80 7.42 -0.56
C ARG A 117 -11.64 7.75 0.39
N GLY A 118 -10.96 6.72 0.94
CA GLY A 118 -9.79 6.91 1.79
C GLY A 118 -8.59 7.43 1.01
N LEU A 119 -8.36 6.88 -0.18
CA LEU A 119 -7.31 7.35 -1.10
C LEU A 119 -7.54 8.81 -1.49
N ASP A 120 -8.75 9.17 -1.94
CA ASP A 120 -9.09 10.55 -2.32
C ASP A 120 -8.88 11.54 -1.17
N HIS A 121 -9.16 11.11 0.09
CA HIS A 121 -8.88 11.93 1.27
C HIS A 121 -7.38 12.21 1.43
N ILE A 122 -6.53 11.17 1.34
CA ILE A 122 -5.07 11.30 1.45
C ILE A 122 -4.52 12.19 0.34
N LEU A 123 -4.92 11.96 -0.91
CA LEU A 123 -4.45 12.77 -2.02
C LEU A 123 -4.73 14.25 -1.80
N LYS A 124 -5.93 14.58 -1.35
CA LYS A 124 -6.33 15.96 -1.04
C LYS A 124 -5.60 16.53 0.17
N ALA A 125 -5.53 15.78 1.29
CA ALA A 125 -4.90 16.24 2.53
C ALA A 125 -3.42 16.58 2.33
N HIS A 126 -2.74 15.80 1.49
CA HIS A 126 -1.31 15.98 1.22
C HIS A 126 -1.00 16.69 -0.12
N GLN A 127 -2.01 17.27 -0.77
CA GLN A 127 -1.84 18.01 -2.05
C GLN A 127 -1.14 17.15 -3.13
N LEU A 128 -1.56 15.90 -3.25
CA LEU A 128 -1.08 14.93 -4.24
C LEU A 128 -2.06 14.76 -5.42
N ASP A 129 -3.12 15.59 -5.47
CA ASP A 129 -4.11 15.54 -6.54
C ASP A 129 -3.45 15.76 -7.91
N GLY A 130 -3.82 14.92 -8.89
CA GLY A 130 -3.31 15.00 -10.24
C GLY A 130 -1.89 14.49 -10.47
N LEU A 131 -1.19 14.05 -9.41
CA LEU A 131 0.18 13.53 -9.53
C LEU A 131 0.22 12.11 -10.10
N PHE A 132 -0.79 11.30 -9.81
CA PHE A 132 -0.87 9.91 -10.22
C PHE A 132 -1.74 9.74 -11.46
N ALA A 133 -1.20 9.06 -12.47
CA ALA A 133 -1.89 8.76 -13.72
C ALA A 133 -2.91 7.61 -13.59
N THR A 134 -2.74 6.74 -12.59
CA THR A 134 -3.62 5.60 -12.31
C THR A 134 -3.80 5.41 -10.82
N LEU A 135 -5.04 5.08 -10.38
CA LEU A 135 -5.43 4.95 -8.98
C LEU A 135 -6.23 3.64 -8.79
N ASN A 136 -5.55 2.59 -8.39
CA ASN A 136 -6.12 1.26 -8.21
C ASN A 136 -6.33 0.96 -6.73
N THR A 137 -7.56 0.63 -6.35
CA THR A 137 -7.99 0.38 -4.99
C THR A 137 -8.70 -0.96 -4.87
N SER A 138 -8.85 -1.48 -3.65
CA SER A 138 -9.53 -2.74 -3.36
C SER A 138 -11.05 -2.73 -3.64
N CYS A 139 -11.64 -1.64 -4.13
CA CYS A 139 -13.08 -1.50 -4.36
C CYS A 139 -13.67 -2.49 -5.39
N THR A 140 -12.83 -3.25 -6.07
CA THR A 140 -13.25 -4.26 -7.06
C THR A 140 -13.51 -5.66 -6.44
N GLY A 141 -13.45 -5.77 -5.10
CA GLY A 141 -13.67 -7.04 -4.38
C GLY A 141 -12.52 -8.05 -4.45
N VAL A 142 -11.39 -7.65 -5.06
CA VAL A 142 -10.17 -8.46 -5.11
C VAL A 142 -9.01 -7.60 -4.67
N GLY A 143 -8.35 -7.99 -3.58
CA GLY A 143 -7.20 -7.29 -2.99
C GLY A 143 -5.86 -7.97 -3.29
N LYS A 144 -4.78 -7.37 -2.83
CA LYS A 144 -3.45 -7.99 -2.80
C LYS A 144 -3.54 -9.37 -2.13
N PRO A 145 -2.87 -10.41 -2.63
CA PRO A 145 -1.83 -10.41 -3.66
C PRO A 145 -2.33 -10.69 -5.09
N ASP A 146 -3.62 -10.50 -5.40
CA ASP A 146 -4.13 -10.66 -6.77
C ASP A 146 -3.48 -9.59 -7.68
N PRO A 147 -2.98 -9.95 -8.88
CA PRO A 147 -2.24 -9.04 -9.74
C PRO A 147 -3.11 -7.99 -10.47
N ARG A 148 -4.44 -8.03 -10.30
CA ARG A 148 -5.39 -7.22 -11.07
C ARG A 148 -5.10 -5.73 -11.00
N MET A 149 -4.83 -5.19 -9.80
CA MET A 149 -4.52 -3.74 -9.66
C MET A 149 -3.31 -3.33 -10.49
N ILE A 150 -2.28 -4.18 -10.57
CA ILE A 150 -1.10 -3.91 -11.42
C ILE A 150 -1.46 -4.04 -12.90
N HIS A 151 -2.21 -5.07 -13.30
CA HIS A 151 -2.63 -5.24 -14.70
C HIS A 151 -3.51 -4.08 -15.18
N ASP A 152 -4.41 -3.57 -14.32
CA ASP A 152 -5.24 -2.41 -14.62
C ASP A 152 -4.38 -1.16 -14.80
N ALA A 153 -3.40 -0.93 -13.90
CA ALA A 153 -2.47 0.18 -14.01
C ALA A 153 -1.63 0.12 -15.30
N LEU A 154 -1.12 -1.05 -15.66
CA LEU A 154 -0.35 -1.24 -16.90
C LEU A 154 -1.21 -0.92 -18.14
N ARG A 155 -2.47 -1.37 -18.17
CA ARG A 155 -3.40 -1.10 -19.26
C ARG A 155 -3.77 0.40 -19.35
N GLU A 156 -4.04 1.05 -18.22
CA GLU A 156 -4.41 2.47 -18.16
C GLU A 156 -3.26 3.39 -18.58
N THR A 157 -2.02 2.98 -18.32
CA THR A 157 -0.83 3.79 -18.59
C THR A 157 -0.10 3.43 -19.88
N ASP A 158 -0.50 2.34 -20.54
CA ASP A 158 0.17 1.76 -21.71
C ASP A 158 1.67 1.51 -21.47
N VAL A 159 2.02 1.05 -20.26
CA VAL A 159 3.40 0.71 -19.88
C VAL A 159 3.56 -0.81 -19.88
N ALA A 160 4.65 -1.30 -20.50
CA ALA A 160 4.96 -2.73 -20.49
C ALA A 160 5.32 -3.23 -19.08
N PRO A 161 4.96 -4.49 -18.72
CA PRO A 161 5.32 -5.06 -17.42
C PRO A 161 6.81 -4.98 -17.08
N SER A 162 7.67 -5.15 -18.07
CA SER A 162 9.14 -5.04 -17.90
C SER A 162 9.63 -3.63 -17.54
N ALA A 163 8.79 -2.60 -17.74
CA ALA A 163 9.08 -1.21 -17.42
C ALA A 163 8.33 -0.70 -16.18
N ALA A 164 7.72 -1.60 -15.41
CA ALA A 164 6.96 -1.26 -14.22
C ALA A 164 7.62 -1.81 -12.94
N VAL A 165 7.49 -1.06 -11.85
CA VAL A 165 7.93 -1.43 -10.50
C VAL A 165 6.75 -1.21 -9.54
N MET A 166 6.42 -2.23 -8.73
CA MET A 166 5.54 -2.09 -7.56
C MET A 166 6.41 -1.81 -6.33
N ILE A 167 6.11 -0.74 -5.63
CA ILE A 167 6.78 -0.31 -4.40
C ILE A 167 5.82 -0.50 -3.24
N GLY A 168 6.22 -1.28 -2.23
CA GLY A 168 5.38 -1.54 -1.08
C GLY A 168 6.16 -2.07 0.13
N ASP A 169 5.56 -1.99 1.29
CA ASP A 169 6.15 -2.37 2.57
C ASP A 169 5.66 -3.73 3.10
N THR A 170 4.76 -4.39 2.37
CA THR A 170 4.22 -5.69 2.79
C THR A 170 4.60 -6.82 1.83
N SER A 171 4.60 -8.06 2.34
CA SER A 171 4.73 -9.27 1.53
C SER A 171 3.60 -9.39 0.51
N HIS A 172 2.42 -8.79 0.77
CA HIS A 172 1.27 -8.76 -0.13
C HIS A 172 1.55 -7.94 -1.39
N ASP A 173 2.27 -6.81 -1.26
CA ASP A 173 2.71 -5.96 -2.38
C ASP A 173 3.67 -6.72 -3.28
N ILE A 174 4.65 -7.35 -2.66
CA ILE A 174 5.68 -8.10 -3.37
C ILE A 174 5.08 -9.32 -4.06
N ALA A 175 4.22 -10.07 -3.38
CA ALA A 175 3.52 -11.20 -4.00
C ALA A 175 2.63 -10.74 -5.17
N MET A 176 1.96 -9.59 -5.06
CA MET A 176 1.20 -8.99 -6.16
C MET A 176 2.10 -8.66 -7.35
N ALA A 177 3.29 -8.09 -7.09
CA ALA A 177 4.28 -7.79 -8.13
C ALA A 177 4.78 -9.06 -8.84
N VAL A 178 5.12 -10.11 -8.08
CA VAL A 178 5.53 -11.41 -8.60
C VAL A 178 4.42 -12.03 -9.46
N ASN A 179 3.18 -12.03 -8.98
CA ASN A 179 2.02 -12.57 -9.70
C ASN A 179 1.74 -11.80 -10.99
N ALA A 180 1.99 -10.49 -11.02
CA ALA A 180 1.86 -9.64 -12.20
C ALA A 180 3.07 -9.70 -13.14
N LYS A 181 4.15 -10.38 -12.75
CA LYS A 181 5.44 -10.43 -13.48
C LYS A 181 6.06 -9.04 -13.69
N VAL A 182 5.91 -8.16 -12.71
CA VAL A 182 6.61 -6.88 -12.64
C VAL A 182 7.66 -6.91 -11.52
N ARG A 183 8.56 -5.92 -11.49
CA ARG A 183 9.53 -5.83 -10.39
C ARG A 183 8.83 -5.43 -9.10
N GLY A 184 9.19 -6.09 -7.99
CA GLY A 184 8.81 -5.68 -6.64
C GLY A 184 9.99 -5.00 -5.94
N ALA A 185 9.82 -3.77 -5.49
CA ALA A 185 10.75 -3.04 -4.64
C ALA A 185 10.15 -2.94 -3.24
N GLY A 186 10.73 -3.67 -2.29
CA GLY A 186 10.31 -3.65 -0.90
C GLY A 186 10.88 -2.44 -0.15
N VAL A 187 10.14 -1.92 0.81
CA VAL A 187 10.59 -0.87 1.72
C VAL A 187 10.45 -1.32 3.17
N THR A 188 11.41 -0.94 4.05
CA THR A 188 11.53 -1.52 5.39
C THR A 188 10.97 -0.64 6.52
N TRP A 189 10.46 0.54 6.21
CA TRP A 189 9.92 1.48 7.22
C TRP A 189 8.44 1.29 7.56
N GLY A 190 7.76 0.33 6.88
CA GLY A 190 6.33 0.08 7.04
C GLY A 190 5.97 -1.02 8.04
N PHE A 191 5.05 -1.90 7.65
CA PHE A 191 4.44 -2.92 8.52
C PHE A 191 5.22 -4.23 8.57
N HIS A 192 5.73 -4.73 7.43
CA HIS A 192 6.39 -6.02 7.39
C HIS A 192 7.90 -5.91 7.57
N THR A 193 8.49 -6.98 8.10
CA THR A 193 9.93 -7.09 8.29
C THR A 193 10.65 -7.30 6.95
N ARG A 194 11.94 -7.00 6.92
CA ARG A 194 12.81 -7.30 5.78
C ARG A 194 12.69 -8.76 5.34
N ASP A 195 12.73 -9.70 6.29
CA ASP A 195 12.70 -11.15 6.01
C ASP A 195 11.37 -11.57 5.36
N GLU A 196 10.25 -10.99 5.79
CA GLU A 196 8.94 -11.22 5.18
C GLU A 196 8.89 -10.72 3.73
N ILE A 197 9.48 -9.55 3.47
CA ILE A 197 9.58 -8.93 2.14
C ILE A 197 10.52 -9.74 1.23
N GLU A 198 11.68 -10.16 1.72
CA GLU A 198 12.64 -11.02 1.00
C GLU A 198 12.01 -12.37 0.64
N THR A 199 11.35 -13.00 1.60
CA THR A 199 10.67 -14.31 1.39
C THR A 199 9.57 -14.21 0.35
N ALA A 200 8.88 -13.08 0.24
CA ALA A 200 7.85 -12.83 -0.78
C ALA A 200 8.41 -12.66 -2.20
N GLY A 201 9.74 -12.55 -2.37
CA GLY A 201 10.41 -12.48 -3.66
C GLY A 201 10.69 -11.06 -4.16
N ALA A 202 10.96 -10.10 -3.27
CA ALA A 202 11.35 -8.75 -3.64
C ALA A 202 12.62 -8.75 -4.53
N HIS A 203 12.60 -7.98 -5.62
CA HIS A 203 13.76 -7.81 -6.49
C HIS A 203 14.82 -6.87 -5.89
N SER A 204 14.38 -5.94 -5.06
CA SER A 204 15.24 -5.03 -4.29
C SER A 204 14.54 -4.61 -3.00
N ILE A 205 15.33 -4.25 -1.98
CA ILE A 205 14.80 -3.76 -0.70
C ILE A 205 15.56 -2.50 -0.31
N HIS A 206 14.82 -1.52 0.19
CA HIS A 206 15.30 -0.18 0.46
C HIS A 206 14.92 0.26 1.88
N ASP A 207 15.87 0.88 2.59
CA ASP A 207 15.68 1.28 3.99
C ASP A 207 15.24 2.74 4.15
N ASP A 208 15.35 3.52 3.07
CA ASP A 208 14.90 4.92 3.00
C ASP A 208 14.55 5.33 1.56
N PHE A 209 13.88 6.48 1.41
CA PHE A 209 13.51 7.01 0.09
C PHE A 209 14.70 7.36 -0.78
N ALA A 210 15.83 7.77 -0.22
CA ALA A 210 17.02 8.08 -1.00
C ALA A 210 17.64 6.81 -1.61
N CYS A 211 17.61 5.68 -0.87
CA CYS A 211 18.02 4.38 -1.37
C CYS A 211 17.04 3.89 -2.47
N LEU A 212 15.73 4.04 -2.25
CA LEU A 212 14.70 3.70 -3.24
C LEU A 212 14.88 4.50 -4.53
N GLU A 213 15.07 5.80 -4.44
CA GLU A 213 15.28 6.69 -5.61
C GLU A 213 16.50 6.28 -6.44
N ARG A 214 17.62 5.95 -5.78
CA ARG A 214 18.83 5.42 -6.49
C ARG A 214 18.52 4.10 -7.21
N GLY A 215 17.77 3.19 -6.57
CA GLY A 215 17.37 1.92 -7.17
C GLY A 215 16.47 2.11 -8.40
N LEU A 216 15.49 3.01 -8.33
CA LEU A 216 14.61 3.34 -9.44
C LEU A 216 15.34 4.03 -10.59
N SER A 217 16.27 4.94 -10.28
CA SER A 217 17.11 5.60 -11.28
C SER A 217 18.04 4.60 -12.01
N GLN A 218 18.56 3.60 -11.29
CA GLN A 218 19.34 2.52 -11.92
C GLN A 218 18.46 1.66 -12.83
N PHE A 219 17.26 1.29 -12.39
CA PHE A 219 16.31 0.55 -13.20
C PHE A 219 15.94 1.31 -14.48
N SER A 220 15.64 2.60 -14.39
CA SER A 220 15.35 3.44 -15.57
C SER A 220 16.50 3.49 -16.57
N ARG A 221 17.75 3.52 -16.10
CA ARG A 221 18.94 3.46 -16.98
C ARG A 221 19.03 2.14 -17.74
N THR A 222 18.87 1.01 -17.03
CA THR A 222 18.87 -0.32 -17.65
C THR A 222 17.78 -0.46 -18.73
N LEU A 223 16.60 0.12 -18.51
CA LEU A 223 15.52 0.12 -19.53
C LEU A 223 15.91 0.90 -20.79
N LYS A 224 16.59 2.05 -20.64
CA LYS A 224 17.05 2.87 -21.78
C LYS A 224 18.11 2.17 -22.57
N GLU A 225 19.07 1.52 -21.90
CA GLU A 225 20.14 0.73 -22.52
C GLU A 225 19.60 -0.47 -23.29
N ALA A 226 18.57 -1.16 -22.76
CA ALA A 226 17.95 -2.30 -23.42
C ALA A 226 17.08 -1.91 -24.65
N ALA A 227 16.72 -0.63 -24.78
CA ALA A 227 15.91 -0.09 -25.88
C ALA A 227 16.73 0.60 -26.97
N ALA A 228 18.05 0.77 -26.76
CA ALA A 228 18.99 1.40 -27.71
C ALA A 228 19.66 0.37 -28.61
#